data_4b078df1289de131d96e30fb3c9d93ca
#
_entry.id   4b078df1289de131d96e30fb3c9d93ca
#
_cell.length_a   1.000
_cell.length_b   1.000
_cell.length_c   1.000
_cell.angle_alpha   90.00
_cell.angle_beta   90.00
_cell.angle_gamma   90.00
#
_symmetry.space_group_name_H-M   'P 1'
#
loop_
_entity.id
_entity.type
_entity.pdbx_description
1 polymer ?
#
loop_
_entity_poly.entity_id
_entity_poly.type
_entity_poly.pdbx_seq_one_letter_code
_entity_poly.pdbx_strand_id
1 'polypeptide(L)'
;MRSAEARHTLLATGAAAGLSAAFNAPLAGILFIIEEMRPQFRYNLISIKAVFTGVIMSSIVFRIFNGEAPIIEVGKLSDAPVNTLWLYLILGIIFGCVGPVFNSLVLRTQDMFQRFHGGEIKKWVLMGGAIGGLCGILGLIEPAAAGGGFNLIPIAAAGNFSVGLLLFIFITRVVTTLLCFSSGAPGGIFAPMLALGTLLGTAFGMAAAVLFPQYHLEAGTFAIAGMGALMAASVRAPLTGIVLVLEMTDNYQLILPMIITCLGATLLAQFLGGKPLYSTILARTLAKQDAEQAAKNQNAPADENT
;
A
#
# COMPACT_ATOMS: atom_id res chain seq x y z
N MET A 1 -31.95 -6.31 17.12
CA MET A 1 -30.64 -5.64 17.14
C MET A 1 -29.61 -6.65 16.72
N ARG A 2 -28.91 -6.43 15.61
CA ARG A 2 -27.82 -7.33 15.21
C ARG A 2 -26.68 -7.11 16.20
N SER A 3 -26.07 -8.19 16.71
CA SER A 3 -24.99 -8.08 17.68
C SER A 3 -23.82 -7.26 17.12
N ALA A 4 -23.09 -6.53 17.97
CA ALA A 4 -21.90 -5.78 17.54
C ALA A 4 -20.89 -6.69 16.82
N GLU A 5 -20.79 -7.94 17.24
CA GLU A 5 -19.94 -8.96 16.64
C GLU A 5 -20.33 -9.27 15.17
N ALA A 6 -21.62 -9.40 14.87
CA ALA A 6 -22.09 -9.62 13.50
C ALA A 6 -21.75 -8.42 12.59
N ARG A 7 -21.85 -7.20 13.12
CA ARG A 7 -21.48 -5.98 12.38
C ARG A 7 -19.96 -5.94 12.10
N HIS A 8 -19.12 -6.27 13.06
CA HIS A 8 -17.67 -6.34 12.86
C HIS A 8 -17.30 -7.42 11.84
N THR A 9 -17.92 -8.59 11.90
CA THR A 9 -17.72 -9.67 10.93
C THR A 9 -18.08 -9.23 9.51
N LEU A 10 -19.23 -8.55 9.32
CA LEU A 10 -19.64 -8.07 8.01
C LEU A 10 -18.72 -6.98 7.46
N LEU A 11 -18.23 -6.07 8.31
CA LEU A 11 -17.26 -5.05 7.91
C LEU A 11 -15.94 -5.69 7.45
N ALA A 12 -15.41 -6.63 8.21
CA ALA A 12 -14.18 -7.34 7.86
C ALA A 12 -14.36 -8.16 6.56
N THR A 13 -15.50 -8.85 6.41
CA THR A 13 -15.83 -9.59 5.19
C THR A 13 -15.92 -8.68 3.98
N GLY A 14 -16.56 -7.51 4.10
CA GLY A 14 -16.65 -6.53 3.03
C GLY A 14 -15.29 -5.95 2.65
N ALA A 15 -14.43 -5.67 3.63
CA ALA A 15 -13.07 -5.18 3.40
C ALA A 15 -12.22 -6.23 2.67
N ALA A 16 -12.26 -7.51 3.10
CA ALA A 16 -11.54 -8.60 2.43
C ALA A 16 -12.03 -8.81 0.99
N ALA A 17 -13.35 -8.86 0.81
CA ALA A 17 -13.98 -9.03 -0.51
C ALA A 17 -13.66 -7.86 -1.45
N GLY A 18 -13.68 -6.63 -0.94
CA GLY A 18 -13.32 -5.43 -1.70
C GLY A 18 -11.85 -5.44 -2.14
N LEU A 19 -10.93 -5.81 -1.24
CA LEU A 19 -9.51 -5.95 -1.57
C LEU A 19 -9.29 -7.04 -2.62
N SER A 20 -9.94 -8.20 -2.44
CA SER A 20 -9.87 -9.31 -3.38
C SER A 20 -10.33 -8.91 -4.79
N ALA A 21 -11.45 -8.18 -4.90
CA ALA A 21 -11.94 -7.69 -6.19
C ALA A 21 -11.02 -6.62 -6.80
N ALA A 22 -10.52 -5.68 -5.98
CA ALA A 22 -9.69 -4.58 -6.47
C ALA A 22 -8.36 -5.05 -7.07
N PHE A 23 -7.83 -6.19 -6.59
CA PHE A 23 -6.50 -6.68 -6.94
C PHE A 23 -6.51 -8.08 -7.57
N ASN A 24 -7.67 -8.69 -7.84
CA ASN A 24 -7.82 -10.08 -8.23
C ASN A 24 -6.97 -11.04 -7.37
N ALA A 25 -6.94 -10.77 -6.06
CA ALA A 25 -6.05 -11.40 -5.10
C ALA A 25 -6.84 -11.92 -3.88
N PRO A 26 -7.50 -13.09 -4.01
CA PRO A 26 -8.36 -13.64 -2.96
C PRO A 26 -7.61 -13.98 -1.67
N LEU A 27 -6.45 -14.63 -1.75
CA LEU A 27 -5.68 -15.01 -0.57
C LEU A 27 -5.13 -13.77 0.15
N ALA A 28 -4.65 -12.78 -0.61
CA ALA A 28 -4.21 -11.52 -0.02
C ALA A 28 -5.33 -10.78 0.69
N GLY A 29 -6.56 -10.82 0.16
CA GLY A 29 -7.74 -10.24 0.83
C GLY A 29 -8.02 -10.87 2.19
N ILE A 30 -7.90 -12.19 2.31
CA ILE A 30 -8.05 -12.91 3.58
C ILE A 30 -6.90 -12.56 4.55
N LEU A 31 -5.65 -12.60 4.07
CA LEU A 31 -4.47 -12.30 4.89
C LEU A 31 -4.47 -10.86 5.41
N PHE A 32 -4.96 -9.91 4.63
CA PHE A 32 -5.08 -8.51 5.04
C PHE A 32 -5.93 -8.35 6.31
N ILE A 33 -7.04 -9.08 6.41
CA ILE A 33 -7.86 -9.06 7.63
C ILE A 33 -7.08 -9.63 8.81
N ILE A 34 -6.29 -10.68 8.58
CA ILE A 34 -5.51 -11.34 9.62
C ILE A 34 -4.37 -10.45 10.13
N GLU A 35 -3.68 -9.75 9.25
CA GLU A 35 -2.51 -8.95 9.62
C GLU A 35 -2.88 -7.52 10.04
N GLU A 36 -3.71 -6.81 9.25
CA GLU A 36 -3.96 -5.38 9.45
C GLU A 36 -5.17 -5.11 10.34
N MET A 37 -6.27 -5.86 10.19
CA MET A 37 -7.47 -5.65 11.00
C MET A 37 -7.47 -6.46 12.31
N ARG A 38 -6.32 -7.00 12.70
CA ARG A 38 -6.14 -7.85 13.87
C ARG A 38 -6.74 -7.28 15.16
N PRO A 39 -6.60 -6.00 15.53
CA PRO A 39 -7.16 -5.47 16.76
C PRO A 39 -8.68 -5.40 16.77
N GLN A 40 -9.30 -5.29 15.61
CA GLN A 40 -10.75 -5.09 15.42
C GLN A 40 -11.49 -6.38 15.07
N PHE A 41 -10.77 -7.43 14.71
CA PHE A 41 -11.34 -8.69 14.25
C PHE A 41 -11.27 -9.78 15.32
N ARG A 42 -12.43 -10.30 15.70
CA ARG A 42 -12.50 -11.46 16.61
C ARG A 42 -12.46 -12.75 15.79
N TYR A 43 -11.38 -13.50 15.96
CA TYR A 43 -11.18 -14.79 15.30
C TYR A 43 -12.08 -15.86 15.90
N ASN A 44 -13.25 -16.07 15.31
CA ASN A 44 -14.07 -17.25 15.56
C ASN A 44 -14.37 -17.96 14.22
N LEU A 45 -14.81 -19.22 14.29
CA LEU A 45 -15.08 -20.01 13.08
C LEU A 45 -16.14 -19.37 12.16
N ILE A 46 -17.10 -18.66 12.74
CA ILE A 46 -18.18 -17.98 11.99
C ILE A 46 -17.61 -16.82 11.21
N SER A 47 -16.82 -15.98 11.88
CA SER A 47 -16.19 -14.81 11.25
C SER A 47 -15.21 -15.21 10.14
N ILE A 48 -14.40 -16.25 10.38
CA ILE A 48 -13.47 -16.79 9.38
C ILE A 48 -14.25 -17.32 8.15
N LYS A 49 -15.27 -18.15 8.35
CA LYS A 49 -16.10 -18.66 7.25
C LYS A 49 -16.78 -17.54 6.47
N ALA A 50 -17.27 -16.49 7.15
CA ALA A 50 -17.87 -15.33 6.49
C ALA A 50 -16.87 -14.61 5.58
N VAL A 51 -15.64 -14.37 6.06
CA VAL A 51 -14.58 -13.74 5.26
C VAL A 51 -14.25 -14.59 4.03
N PHE A 52 -14.02 -15.89 4.19
CA PHE A 52 -13.77 -16.80 3.06
C PHE A 52 -14.91 -16.79 2.05
N THR A 53 -16.16 -16.91 2.52
CA THR A 53 -17.34 -16.87 1.63
C THR A 53 -17.44 -15.57 0.87
N GLY A 54 -17.23 -14.42 1.54
CA GLY A 54 -17.27 -13.11 0.91
C GLY A 54 -16.19 -12.93 -0.14
N VAL A 55 -14.96 -13.37 0.16
CA VAL A 55 -13.83 -13.32 -0.78
C VAL A 55 -14.05 -14.23 -1.99
N ILE A 56 -14.50 -15.48 -1.78
CA ILE A 56 -14.79 -16.41 -2.87
C ILE A 56 -15.86 -15.85 -3.80
N MET A 57 -16.96 -15.35 -3.26
CA MET A 57 -18.05 -14.77 -4.06
C MET A 57 -17.58 -13.52 -4.83
N SER A 58 -16.80 -12.66 -4.19
CA SER A 58 -16.21 -11.47 -4.82
C SER A 58 -15.29 -11.86 -5.97
N SER A 59 -14.41 -12.85 -5.78
CA SER A 59 -13.48 -13.33 -6.79
C SER A 59 -14.20 -13.98 -7.98
N ILE A 60 -15.26 -14.77 -7.72
CA ILE A 60 -16.08 -15.36 -8.78
C ILE A 60 -16.70 -14.27 -9.65
N VAL A 61 -17.35 -13.29 -9.02
CA VAL A 61 -17.98 -12.17 -9.73
C VAL A 61 -16.93 -11.37 -10.52
N PHE A 62 -15.79 -11.06 -9.90
CA PHE A 62 -14.71 -10.34 -10.60
C PHE A 62 -14.26 -11.10 -11.86
N ARG A 63 -13.99 -12.41 -11.76
CA ARG A 63 -13.52 -13.23 -12.87
C ARG A 63 -14.55 -13.41 -13.99
N ILE A 64 -15.84 -13.44 -13.69
CA ILE A 64 -16.90 -13.48 -14.70
C ILE A 64 -16.84 -12.24 -15.62
N PHE A 65 -16.56 -11.05 -15.05
CA PHE A 65 -16.55 -9.80 -15.82
C PHE A 65 -15.19 -9.42 -16.38
N ASN A 66 -14.08 -9.77 -15.71
CA ASN A 66 -12.73 -9.31 -16.07
C ASN A 66 -11.82 -10.45 -16.55
N GLY A 67 -12.24 -11.71 -16.44
CA GLY A 67 -11.41 -12.87 -16.78
C GLY A 67 -10.47 -13.28 -15.64
N GLU A 68 -9.59 -14.24 -15.92
CA GLU A 68 -8.70 -14.89 -14.95
C GLU A 68 -7.27 -14.34 -14.98
N ALA A 69 -6.94 -13.47 -15.94
CA ALA A 69 -5.60 -12.93 -16.12
C ALA A 69 -5.11 -12.17 -14.88
N PRO A 70 -3.80 -12.20 -14.56
CA PRO A 70 -3.22 -11.39 -13.51
C PRO A 70 -3.41 -9.90 -13.85
N ILE A 71 -3.61 -9.07 -12.83
CA ILE A 71 -3.84 -7.62 -13.03
C ILE A 71 -2.58 -6.93 -13.58
N ILE A 72 -1.41 -7.46 -13.25
CA ILE A 72 -0.11 -6.89 -13.65
C ILE A 72 0.63 -7.92 -14.50
N GLU A 73 0.66 -7.69 -15.79
CA GLU A 73 1.35 -8.55 -16.75
C GLU A 73 2.84 -8.17 -16.84
N VAL A 74 3.67 -8.73 -15.98
CA VAL A 74 5.15 -8.53 -16.01
C VAL A 74 5.88 -9.64 -16.77
N GLY A 75 5.16 -10.61 -17.34
CA GLY A 75 5.76 -11.83 -17.89
C GLY A 75 6.27 -12.77 -16.81
N LYS A 76 6.83 -13.90 -17.24
CA LYS A 76 7.51 -14.84 -16.33
C LYS A 76 8.96 -14.42 -16.16
N LEU A 77 9.33 -14.11 -14.95
CA LEU A 77 10.69 -13.75 -14.56
C LEU A 77 11.50 -15.02 -14.22
N SER A 78 12.81 -14.92 -14.28
CA SER A 78 13.71 -16.02 -13.90
C SER A 78 13.66 -16.29 -12.40
N ASP A 79 14.02 -17.54 -12.03
CA ASP A 79 14.24 -17.89 -10.62
C ASP A 79 15.40 -17.08 -10.03
N ALA A 80 15.31 -16.70 -8.76
CA ALA A 80 16.41 -16.08 -8.05
C ALA A 80 17.32 -17.16 -7.44
N PRO A 81 18.57 -17.30 -7.90
CA PRO A 81 19.50 -18.27 -7.33
C PRO A 81 19.79 -18.02 -5.85
N VAL A 82 19.98 -19.09 -5.08
CA VAL A 82 20.19 -19.02 -3.63
C VAL A 82 21.38 -18.11 -3.25
N ASN A 83 22.43 -18.10 -4.06
CA ASN A 83 23.61 -17.25 -3.86
C ASN A 83 23.36 -15.75 -4.07
N THR A 84 22.19 -15.35 -4.55
CA THR A 84 21.78 -13.95 -4.73
C THR A 84 20.81 -13.45 -3.64
N LEU A 85 20.32 -14.31 -2.76
CA LEU A 85 19.31 -13.98 -1.75
C LEU A 85 19.76 -12.90 -0.76
N TRP A 86 21.05 -12.75 -0.53
CA TRP A 86 21.60 -11.66 0.29
C TRP A 86 21.34 -10.27 -0.30
N LEU A 87 21.23 -10.13 -1.63
CA LEU A 87 20.85 -8.88 -2.29
C LEU A 87 19.39 -8.51 -1.96
N TYR A 88 18.51 -9.50 -1.89
CA TYR A 88 17.13 -9.30 -1.49
C TYR A 88 17.01 -8.90 -0.01
N LEU A 89 17.91 -9.38 0.84
CA LEU A 89 17.99 -8.91 2.23
C LEU A 89 18.43 -7.46 2.29
N ILE A 90 19.43 -7.04 1.51
CA ILE A 90 19.85 -5.63 1.42
C ILE A 90 18.70 -4.77 0.92
N LEU A 91 17.98 -5.21 -0.11
CA LEU A 91 16.79 -4.52 -0.60
C LEU A 91 15.74 -4.38 0.52
N GLY A 92 15.53 -5.44 1.32
CA GLY A 92 14.66 -5.40 2.49
C GLY A 92 15.11 -4.35 3.52
N ILE A 93 16.42 -4.27 3.80
CA ILE A 93 16.99 -3.26 4.69
C ILE A 93 16.71 -1.84 4.16
N ILE A 94 16.89 -1.59 2.86
CA ILE A 94 16.58 -0.29 2.24
C ILE A 94 15.12 0.06 2.44
N PHE A 95 14.19 -0.85 2.14
CA PHE A 95 12.76 -0.61 2.34
C PHE A 95 12.38 -0.47 3.81
N GLY A 96 13.07 -1.15 4.71
CA GLY A 96 12.91 -1.01 6.16
C GLY A 96 13.25 0.39 6.67
N CYS A 97 14.16 1.10 6.00
CA CYS A 97 14.44 2.52 6.25
C CYS A 97 13.42 3.44 5.55
N VAL A 98 13.09 3.14 4.29
CA VAL A 98 12.19 3.96 3.46
C VAL A 98 10.76 3.97 4.02
N GLY A 99 10.23 2.84 4.50
CA GLY A 99 8.86 2.71 5.00
C GLY A 99 8.52 3.70 6.13
N PRO A 100 9.27 3.73 7.25
CA PRO A 100 9.04 4.70 8.33
C PRO A 100 9.17 6.15 7.89
N VAL A 101 10.12 6.46 6.99
CA VAL A 101 10.29 7.80 6.41
C VAL A 101 9.05 8.17 5.60
N PHE A 102 8.59 7.28 4.72
CA PHE A 102 7.38 7.47 3.93
C PHE A 102 6.16 7.70 4.81
N ASN A 103 5.94 6.88 5.85
CA ASN A 103 4.86 7.05 6.80
C ASN A 103 4.92 8.42 7.50
N SER A 104 6.11 8.83 7.95
CA SER A 104 6.32 10.14 8.57
C SER A 104 5.98 11.29 7.62
N LEU A 105 6.38 11.19 6.35
CA LEU A 105 6.05 12.18 5.33
C LEU A 105 4.55 12.28 5.09
N VAL A 106 3.84 11.14 4.97
CA VAL A 106 2.38 11.10 4.84
C VAL A 106 1.72 11.86 5.99
N LEU A 107 2.09 11.52 7.23
CA LEU A 107 1.48 12.12 8.42
C LEU A 107 1.79 13.62 8.53
N ARG A 108 3.02 14.04 8.22
CA ARG A 108 3.41 15.46 8.23
C ARG A 108 2.67 16.27 7.15
N THR A 109 2.50 15.69 5.95
CA THR A 109 1.77 16.35 4.86
C THR A 109 0.28 16.50 5.21
N GLN A 110 -0.33 15.49 5.85
CA GLN A 110 -1.70 15.59 6.36
C GLN A 110 -1.82 16.72 7.41
N ASP A 111 -0.90 16.79 8.36
CA ASP A 111 -0.90 17.84 9.39
C ASP A 111 -0.72 19.24 8.76
N MET A 112 0.16 19.37 7.76
CA MET A 112 0.39 20.63 7.03
C MET A 112 -0.89 21.08 6.32
N PHE A 113 -1.58 20.18 5.62
CA PHE A 113 -2.81 20.51 4.90
C PHE A 113 -3.96 20.84 5.85
N GLN A 114 -4.10 20.11 6.96
CA GLN A 114 -5.10 20.45 7.97
C GLN A 114 -4.90 21.85 8.57
N ARG A 115 -3.63 22.22 8.81
CA ARG A 115 -3.30 23.59 9.28
C ARG A 115 -3.60 24.65 8.21
N PHE A 116 -3.35 24.35 6.93
CA PHE A 116 -3.54 25.29 5.84
C PHE A 116 -5.03 25.61 5.59
N HIS A 117 -5.87 24.59 5.53
CA HIS A 117 -7.30 24.85 5.25
C HIS A 117 -8.12 25.18 6.51
N GLY A 118 -7.65 24.82 7.72
CA GLY A 118 -8.29 25.17 8.99
C GLY A 118 -9.77 24.80 9.09
N GLY A 119 -10.27 23.90 8.25
CA GLY A 119 -11.68 23.53 8.14
C GLY A 119 -12.48 24.41 7.15
N GLU A 120 -11.90 25.42 6.51
CA GLU A 120 -12.56 26.25 5.51
C GLU A 120 -12.74 25.50 4.19
N ILE A 121 -13.98 25.26 3.79
CA ILE A 121 -14.33 24.53 2.56
C ILE A 121 -13.70 25.17 1.32
N LYS A 122 -13.69 26.51 1.23
CA LYS A 122 -13.12 27.22 0.06
C LYS A 122 -11.62 26.92 -0.12
N LYS A 123 -10.85 26.97 0.96
CA LYS A 123 -9.40 26.64 0.93
C LYS A 123 -9.17 25.18 0.58
N TRP A 124 -10.01 24.29 1.11
CA TRP A 124 -9.93 22.86 0.82
C TRP A 124 -10.20 22.55 -0.66
N VAL A 125 -11.28 23.12 -1.24
CA VAL A 125 -11.60 22.98 -2.68
C VAL A 125 -10.50 23.57 -3.57
N LEU A 126 -9.97 24.75 -3.22
CA LEU A 126 -8.88 25.37 -3.97
C LEU A 126 -7.62 24.52 -3.95
N MET A 127 -7.26 23.96 -2.80
CA MET A 127 -6.12 23.07 -2.64
C MET A 127 -6.30 21.78 -3.46
N GLY A 128 -7.47 21.15 -3.39
CA GLY A 128 -7.81 19.97 -4.20
C GLY A 128 -7.72 20.25 -5.69
N GLY A 129 -8.24 21.40 -6.13
CA GLY A 129 -8.15 21.85 -7.53
C GLY A 129 -6.70 22.09 -7.98
N ALA A 130 -5.89 22.73 -7.14
CA ALA A 130 -4.47 22.95 -7.43
C ALA A 130 -3.67 21.63 -7.55
N ILE A 131 -3.91 20.68 -6.63
CA ILE A 131 -3.28 19.36 -6.67
C ILE A 131 -3.74 18.58 -7.90
N GLY A 132 -5.04 18.58 -8.22
CA GLY A 132 -5.59 17.94 -9.40
C GLY A 132 -5.02 18.54 -10.69
N GLY A 133 -4.91 19.87 -10.77
CA GLY A 133 -4.27 20.58 -11.89
C GLY A 133 -2.79 20.22 -12.05
N LEU A 134 -2.04 20.17 -10.93
CA LEU A 134 -0.64 19.74 -10.94
C LEU A 134 -0.50 18.30 -11.44
N CYS A 135 -1.31 17.37 -10.94
CA CYS A 135 -1.30 15.99 -11.39
C CYS A 135 -1.70 15.85 -12.87
N GLY A 136 -2.65 16.67 -13.34
CA GLY A 136 -3.04 16.73 -14.75
C GLY A 136 -1.90 17.20 -15.65
N ILE A 137 -1.19 18.27 -15.28
CA ILE A 137 -0.01 18.77 -16.00
C ILE A 137 1.11 17.73 -16.01
N LEU A 138 1.42 17.12 -14.86
CA LEU A 138 2.41 16.04 -14.77
C LEU A 138 2.05 14.84 -15.64
N GLY A 139 0.75 14.47 -15.69
CA GLY A 139 0.28 13.38 -16.55
C GLY A 139 0.41 13.68 -18.06
N LEU A 140 0.42 14.95 -18.46
CA LEU A 140 0.67 15.36 -19.85
C LEU A 140 2.16 15.34 -20.21
N ILE A 141 3.04 15.70 -19.26
CA ILE A 141 4.49 15.76 -19.45
C ILE A 141 5.13 14.37 -19.34
N GLU A 142 4.78 13.64 -18.28
CA GLU A 142 5.31 12.31 -17.96
C GLU A 142 4.18 11.42 -17.42
N PRO A 143 3.49 10.69 -18.29
CA PRO A 143 2.39 9.82 -17.88
C PRO A 143 2.77 8.81 -16.79
N ALA A 144 4.03 8.39 -16.76
CA ALA A 144 4.55 7.48 -15.74
C ALA A 144 4.55 8.09 -14.33
N ALA A 145 4.56 9.42 -14.20
CA ALA A 145 4.55 10.13 -12.92
C ALA A 145 3.14 10.31 -12.34
N ALA A 146 2.08 10.06 -13.11
CA ALA A 146 0.68 10.28 -12.72
C ALA A 146 -0.12 8.98 -12.59
N GLY A 147 -1.32 9.06 -12.03
CA GLY A 147 -2.26 7.95 -11.89
C GLY A 147 -1.89 6.90 -10.83
N GLY A 148 -2.62 5.80 -10.77
CA GLY A 148 -2.49 4.73 -9.75
C GLY A 148 -1.19 3.93 -9.83
N GLY A 149 -0.55 3.88 -10.98
CA GLY A 149 0.75 3.23 -11.18
C GLY A 149 0.71 1.82 -11.73
N PHE A 150 -0.44 1.19 -11.90
CA PHE A 150 -0.52 -0.19 -12.42
C PHE A 150 0.11 -0.34 -13.81
N ASN A 151 -0.12 0.61 -14.72
CA ASN A 151 0.46 0.59 -16.07
C ASN A 151 1.97 0.84 -16.06
N LEU A 152 2.50 1.48 -15.02
CA LEU A 152 3.93 1.74 -14.88
C LEU A 152 4.71 0.50 -14.43
N ILE A 153 4.09 -0.35 -13.60
CA ILE A 153 4.75 -1.51 -13.00
C ILE A 153 5.37 -2.46 -14.05
N PRO A 154 4.64 -2.92 -15.08
CA PRO A 154 5.22 -3.78 -16.11
C PRO A 154 6.37 -3.13 -16.87
N ILE A 155 6.23 -1.84 -17.21
CA ILE A 155 7.24 -1.08 -17.96
C ILE A 155 8.52 -0.90 -17.11
N ALA A 156 8.37 -0.58 -15.84
CA ALA A 156 9.49 -0.44 -14.91
C ALA A 156 10.18 -1.79 -14.65
N ALA A 157 9.41 -2.85 -14.41
CA ALA A 157 9.94 -4.19 -14.16
C ALA A 157 10.71 -4.75 -15.38
N ALA A 158 10.30 -4.39 -16.59
CA ALA A 158 11.02 -4.75 -17.82
C ALA A 158 12.40 -4.05 -17.95
N GLY A 159 12.74 -3.11 -17.06
CA GLY A 159 14.04 -2.41 -17.11
C GLY A 159 14.19 -1.40 -18.24
N ASN A 160 13.08 -0.95 -18.84
CA ASN A 160 13.09 -0.03 -19.99
C ASN A 160 13.49 1.41 -19.66
N PHE A 161 13.71 1.73 -18.39
CA PHE A 161 14.11 3.06 -17.92
C PHE A 161 15.58 3.06 -17.47
N SER A 162 16.27 4.20 -17.62
CA SER A 162 17.56 4.39 -16.97
C SER A 162 17.37 4.51 -15.44
N VAL A 163 18.41 4.16 -14.66
CA VAL A 163 18.36 4.27 -13.19
C VAL A 163 18.03 5.70 -12.75
N GLY A 164 18.60 6.71 -13.43
CA GLY A 164 18.33 8.12 -13.13
C GLY A 164 16.87 8.49 -13.36
N LEU A 165 16.26 8.00 -14.45
CA LEU A 165 14.84 8.24 -14.75
C LEU A 165 13.92 7.52 -13.74
N LEU A 166 14.26 6.28 -13.38
CA LEU A 166 13.52 5.54 -12.35
C LEU A 166 13.49 6.29 -11.00
N LEU A 167 14.65 6.81 -10.57
CA LEU A 167 14.74 7.60 -9.34
C LEU A 167 13.99 8.93 -9.45
N PHE A 168 14.03 9.59 -10.60
CA PHE A 168 13.25 10.81 -10.85
C PHE A 168 11.76 10.55 -10.77
N ILE A 169 11.26 9.51 -11.47
CA ILE A 169 9.85 9.10 -11.43
C ILE A 169 9.47 8.68 -9.99
N PHE A 170 10.34 7.96 -9.28
CA PHE A 170 10.11 7.58 -7.89
C PHE A 170 9.89 8.80 -6.99
N ILE A 171 10.78 9.80 -7.03
CA ILE A 171 10.65 11.01 -6.22
C ILE A 171 9.38 11.78 -6.60
N THR A 172 9.11 11.96 -7.89
CA THR A 172 7.92 12.66 -8.37
C THR A 172 6.65 11.94 -7.90
N ARG A 173 6.61 10.61 -7.96
CA ARG A 173 5.47 9.82 -7.47
C ARG A 173 5.33 9.82 -5.95
N VAL A 174 6.43 9.87 -5.21
CA VAL A 174 6.35 10.10 -3.75
C VAL A 174 5.65 11.41 -3.47
N VAL A 175 6.07 12.50 -4.12
CA VAL A 175 5.46 13.83 -3.94
C VAL A 175 3.99 13.83 -4.33
N THR A 176 3.63 13.34 -5.51
CA THR A 176 2.22 13.29 -5.96
C THR A 176 1.36 12.41 -5.07
N THR A 177 1.87 11.28 -4.61
CA THR A 177 1.16 10.40 -3.65
C THR A 177 0.91 11.10 -2.33
N LEU A 178 1.92 11.78 -1.77
CA LEU A 178 1.78 12.54 -0.53
C LEU A 178 0.74 13.65 -0.67
N LEU A 179 0.79 14.43 -1.75
CA LEU A 179 -0.15 15.52 -2.01
C LEU A 179 -1.57 15.00 -2.20
N CYS A 180 -1.78 14.00 -3.05
CA CYS A 180 -3.10 13.45 -3.35
C CYS A 180 -3.72 12.77 -2.11
N PHE A 181 -2.97 11.89 -1.44
CA PHE A 181 -3.49 11.16 -0.28
C PHE A 181 -3.78 12.08 0.91
N SER A 182 -2.97 13.11 1.10
CA SER A 182 -3.11 14.04 2.21
C SER A 182 -4.13 15.15 1.96
N SER A 183 -4.62 15.31 0.72
CA SER A 183 -5.61 16.34 0.35
C SER A 183 -6.99 16.16 1.03
N GLY A 184 -7.26 14.97 1.55
CA GLY A 184 -8.56 14.59 2.09
C GLY A 184 -9.56 14.15 1.03
N ALA A 185 -9.18 14.12 -0.25
CA ALA A 185 -10.00 13.51 -1.29
C ALA A 185 -10.09 11.99 -1.06
N PRO A 186 -11.25 11.36 -1.35
CA PRO A 186 -11.37 9.91 -1.26
C PRO A 186 -10.38 9.21 -2.19
N GLY A 187 -9.52 8.37 -1.63
CA GLY A 187 -8.51 7.64 -2.39
C GLY A 187 -7.69 6.71 -1.52
N GLY A 188 -6.97 5.77 -2.16
CA GLY A 188 -6.11 4.80 -1.50
C GLY A 188 -4.62 5.07 -1.75
N ILE A 189 -3.79 4.72 -0.79
CA ILE A 189 -2.32 4.81 -0.91
C ILE A 189 -1.69 3.47 -1.34
N PHE A 190 -2.49 2.40 -1.40
CA PHE A 190 -2.04 1.04 -1.59
C PHE A 190 -1.38 0.84 -2.97
N ALA A 191 -2.10 1.15 -4.05
CA ALA A 191 -1.59 1.04 -5.42
C ALA A 191 -0.35 1.92 -5.67
N PRO A 192 -0.32 3.20 -5.23
CA PRO A 192 0.90 3.99 -5.27
C PRO A 192 2.09 3.37 -4.54
N MET A 193 1.90 2.74 -3.38
CA MET A 193 2.99 2.06 -2.67
C MET A 193 3.57 0.90 -3.46
N LEU A 194 2.72 0.10 -4.15
CA LEU A 194 3.19 -0.98 -5.00
C LEU A 194 4.07 -0.44 -6.15
N ALA A 195 3.62 0.62 -6.83
CA ALA A 195 4.38 1.24 -7.90
C ALA A 195 5.71 1.86 -7.41
N LEU A 196 5.71 2.53 -6.25
CA LEU A 196 6.92 3.07 -5.64
C LEU A 196 7.90 1.95 -5.27
N GLY A 197 7.40 0.86 -4.71
CA GLY A 197 8.20 -0.33 -4.41
C GLY A 197 8.85 -0.93 -5.65
N THR A 198 8.09 -1.03 -6.74
CA THR A 198 8.61 -1.48 -8.04
C THR A 198 9.72 -0.58 -8.57
N LEU A 199 9.53 0.73 -8.59
CA LEU A 199 10.53 1.68 -9.13
C LEU A 199 11.86 1.58 -8.38
N LEU A 200 11.82 1.61 -7.05
CA LEU A 200 13.03 1.53 -6.24
C LEU A 200 13.67 0.13 -6.32
N GLY A 201 12.84 -0.93 -6.36
CA GLY A 201 13.29 -2.30 -6.55
C GLY A 201 13.99 -2.50 -7.89
N THR A 202 13.41 -1.99 -8.99
CA THR A 202 14.03 -2.03 -10.31
C THR A 202 15.36 -1.26 -10.33
N ALA A 203 15.38 -0.03 -9.79
CA ALA A 203 16.61 0.77 -9.73
C ALA A 203 17.73 0.04 -8.98
N PHE A 204 17.38 -0.60 -7.85
CA PHE A 204 18.32 -1.44 -7.09
C PHE A 204 18.78 -2.65 -7.92
N GLY A 205 17.87 -3.38 -8.57
CA GLY A 205 18.19 -4.53 -9.39
C GLY A 205 19.13 -4.20 -10.55
N MET A 206 18.88 -3.08 -11.24
CA MET A 206 19.76 -2.58 -12.30
C MET A 206 21.16 -2.20 -11.77
N ALA A 207 21.22 -1.52 -10.62
CA ALA A 207 22.49 -1.20 -9.99
C ALA A 207 23.23 -2.47 -9.55
N ALA A 208 22.54 -3.46 -8.96
CA ALA A 208 23.11 -4.73 -8.57
C ALA A 208 23.61 -5.53 -9.78
N ALA A 209 22.90 -5.51 -10.92
CA ALA A 209 23.33 -6.18 -12.14
C ALA A 209 24.64 -5.60 -12.70
N VAL A 210 24.85 -4.30 -12.58
CA VAL A 210 26.09 -3.63 -12.97
C VAL A 210 27.24 -3.96 -12.01
N LEU A 211 26.96 -4.00 -10.69
CA LEU A 211 27.97 -4.26 -9.66
C LEU A 211 28.39 -5.74 -9.58
N PHE A 212 27.48 -6.64 -9.91
CA PHE A 212 27.66 -8.09 -9.79
C PHE A 212 27.28 -8.82 -11.10
N PRO A 213 27.99 -8.56 -12.21
CA PRO A 213 27.66 -9.12 -13.53
C PRO A 213 27.73 -10.65 -13.58
N GLN A 214 28.51 -11.25 -12.67
CA GLN A 214 28.66 -12.72 -12.57
C GLN A 214 27.38 -13.44 -12.16
N TYR A 215 26.38 -12.74 -11.59
CA TYR A 215 25.12 -13.37 -11.18
C TYR A 215 24.03 -13.30 -12.25
N HIS A 216 24.25 -12.61 -13.37
CA HIS A 216 23.28 -12.43 -14.45
C HIS A 216 21.88 -12.01 -13.92
N LEU A 217 21.87 -10.99 -13.04
CA LEU A 217 20.68 -10.56 -12.32
C LEU A 217 19.64 -9.93 -13.27
N GLU A 218 18.40 -10.31 -13.10
CA GLU A 218 17.26 -9.72 -13.77
C GLU A 218 16.60 -8.64 -12.89
N ALA A 219 16.58 -7.39 -13.33
CA ALA A 219 16.06 -6.26 -12.55
C ALA A 219 14.57 -6.43 -12.17
N GLY A 220 13.80 -7.13 -13.01
CA GLY A 220 12.39 -7.43 -12.78
C GLY A 220 12.13 -8.23 -11.50
N THR A 221 13.02 -9.15 -11.12
CA THR A 221 12.86 -9.94 -9.89
C THR A 221 12.97 -9.06 -8.64
N PHE A 222 13.86 -8.07 -8.66
CA PHE A 222 13.97 -7.05 -7.59
C PHE A 222 12.80 -6.05 -7.60
N ALA A 223 12.25 -5.76 -8.79
CA ALA A 223 11.05 -4.95 -8.94
C ALA A 223 9.86 -5.57 -8.19
N ILE A 224 9.62 -6.87 -8.40
CA ILE A 224 8.55 -7.63 -7.76
C ILE A 224 8.79 -7.73 -6.24
N ALA A 225 10.01 -8.04 -5.81
CA ALA A 225 10.35 -8.07 -4.39
C ALA A 225 10.16 -6.71 -3.71
N GLY A 226 10.58 -5.63 -4.38
CA GLY A 226 10.39 -4.25 -3.91
C GLY A 226 8.93 -3.83 -3.83
N MET A 227 8.08 -4.28 -4.77
CA MET A 227 6.64 -4.02 -4.80
C MET A 227 5.97 -4.42 -3.48
N GLY A 228 6.26 -5.63 -2.97
CA GLY A 228 5.75 -6.09 -1.68
C GLY A 228 6.44 -5.46 -0.47
N ALA A 229 7.73 -5.14 -0.60
CA ALA A 229 8.55 -4.71 0.53
C ALA A 229 8.17 -3.32 1.08
N LEU A 230 7.83 -2.35 0.23
CA LEU A 230 7.40 -1.04 0.70
C LEU A 230 6.08 -1.14 1.47
N MET A 231 5.16 -1.95 0.98
CA MET A 231 3.92 -2.23 1.69
C MET A 231 4.19 -2.91 3.03
N ALA A 232 5.03 -3.94 3.04
CA ALA A 232 5.39 -4.67 4.25
C ALA A 232 6.03 -3.75 5.32
N ALA A 233 6.90 -2.82 4.92
CA ALA A 233 7.54 -1.86 5.82
C ALA A 233 6.60 -0.78 6.32
N SER A 234 5.69 -0.27 5.48
CA SER A 234 4.78 0.85 5.80
C SER A 234 3.54 0.41 6.56
N VAL A 235 2.89 -0.68 6.10
CA VAL A 235 1.63 -1.20 6.67
C VAL A 235 1.89 -2.19 7.79
N ARG A 236 3.03 -2.90 7.77
CA ARG A 236 3.37 -4.00 8.68
C ARG A 236 2.57 -5.28 8.42
N ALA A 237 2.21 -5.50 7.17
CA ALA A 237 1.51 -6.69 6.70
C ALA A 237 2.38 -7.44 5.66
N PRO A 238 3.48 -8.10 6.09
CA PRO A 238 4.41 -8.76 5.18
C PRO A 238 3.79 -9.93 4.43
N LEU A 239 2.99 -10.78 5.08
CA LEU A 239 2.35 -11.92 4.41
C LEU A 239 1.35 -11.44 3.35
N THR A 240 0.56 -10.43 3.69
CA THR A 240 -0.35 -9.80 2.72
C THR A 240 0.42 -9.22 1.54
N GLY A 241 1.53 -8.51 1.79
CA GLY A 241 2.36 -7.93 0.73
C GLY A 241 2.93 -8.98 -0.20
N ILE A 242 3.47 -10.09 0.34
CA ILE A 242 4.00 -11.20 -0.43
C ILE A 242 2.92 -11.83 -1.31
N VAL A 243 1.83 -12.29 -0.68
CA VAL A 243 0.77 -13.02 -1.39
C VAL A 243 0.05 -12.14 -2.39
N LEU A 244 -0.20 -10.87 -2.06
CA LEU A 244 -0.81 -9.91 -2.97
C LEU A 244 -0.02 -9.79 -4.26
N VAL A 245 1.29 -9.56 -4.14
CA VAL A 245 2.14 -9.36 -5.31
C VAL A 245 2.25 -10.65 -6.14
N LEU A 246 2.33 -11.82 -5.48
CA LEU A 246 2.33 -13.11 -6.18
C LEU A 246 1.03 -13.36 -6.95
N GLU A 247 -0.14 -13.09 -6.33
CA GLU A 247 -1.43 -13.25 -7.00
C GLU A 247 -1.62 -12.22 -8.14
N MET A 248 -1.13 -10.99 -7.99
CA MET A 248 -1.25 -9.95 -9.01
C MET A 248 -0.34 -10.14 -10.21
N THR A 249 0.81 -10.83 -10.05
CA THR A 249 1.86 -10.93 -11.09
C THR A 249 2.07 -12.33 -11.62
N ASP A 250 1.47 -13.35 -11.01
CA ASP A 250 1.62 -14.79 -11.32
C ASP A 250 3.09 -15.27 -11.36
N ASN A 251 3.95 -14.70 -10.47
CA ASN A 251 5.37 -15.02 -10.38
C ASN A 251 5.71 -15.75 -9.06
N TYR A 252 5.10 -16.91 -8.83
CA TYR A 252 5.24 -17.69 -7.59
C TYR A 252 6.66 -18.20 -7.34
N GLN A 253 7.52 -18.31 -8.36
CA GLN A 253 8.95 -18.64 -8.23
C GLN A 253 9.72 -17.63 -7.39
N LEU A 254 9.22 -16.39 -7.24
CA LEU A 254 9.85 -15.34 -6.44
C LEU A 254 9.42 -15.32 -4.96
N ILE A 255 8.70 -16.36 -4.50
CA ILE A 255 8.20 -16.41 -3.12
C ILE A 255 9.33 -16.29 -2.08
N LEU A 256 10.44 -16.98 -2.28
CA LEU A 256 11.57 -16.97 -1.34
C LEU A 256 12.30 -15.62 -1.28
N PRO A 257 12.68 -14.99 -2.40
CA PRO A 257 13.18 -13.62 -2.44
C PRO A 257 12.23 -12.63 -1.77
N MET A 258 10.94 -12.74 -2.03
CA MET A 258 9.93 -11.85 -1.45
C MET A 258 9.80 -12.02 0.06
N ILE A 259 9.82 -13.25 0.57
CA ILE A 259 9.82 -13.50 2.02
C ILE A 259 11.00 -12.80 2.67
N ILE A 260 12.22 -12.97 2.13
CA ILE A 260 13.44 -12.36 2.69
C ILE A 260 13.33 -10.83 2.66
N THR A 261 12.91 -10.25 1.53
CA THR A 261 12.81 -8.80 1.36
C THR A 261 11.72 -8.20 2.26
N CYS A 262 10.52 -8.77 2.26
CA CYS A 262 9.38 -8.22 3.01
C CYS A 262 9.55 -8.39 4.53
N LEU A 263 10.06 -9.55 4.99
CA LEU A 263 10.34 -9.75 6.41
C LEU A 263 11.50 -8.87 6.87
N GLY A 264 12.59 -8.78 6.09
CA GLY A 264 13.70 -7.88 6.37
C GLY A 264 13.25 -6.43 6.48
N ALA A 265 12.42 -5.97 5.56
CA ALA A 265 11.85 -4.64 5.56
C ALA A 265 10.97 -4.38 6.81
N THR A 266 10.11 -5.33 7.15
CA THR A 266 9.21 -5.22 8.31
C THR A 266 9.98 -5.19 9.61
N LEU A 267 10.95 -6.10 9.80
CA LEU A 267 11.74 -6.21 11.02
C LEU A 267 12.58 -4.94 11.24
N LEU A 268 13.24 -4.45 10.20
CA LEU A 268 14.03 -3.22 10.33
C LEU A 268 13.16 -2.00 10.57
N ALA A 269 12.04 -1.85 9.85
CA ALA A 269 11.09 -0.78 10.10
C ALA A 269 10.55 -0.80 11.54
N GLN A 270 10.41 -2.01 12.13
CA GLN A 270 10.04 -2.18 13.53
C GLN A 270 11.17 -1.77 14.49
N PHE A 271 12.37 -2.20 14.20
CA PHE A 271 13.54 -1.86 15.00
C PHE A 271 13.78 -0.34 15.05
N LEU A 272 13.55 0.36 13.94
CA LEU A 272 13.63 1.82 13.84
C LEU A 272 12.45 2.54 14.52
N GLY A 273 11.54 1.83 15.19
CA GLY A 273 10.40 2.43 15.91
C GLY A 273 9.31 3.00 15.00
N GLY A 274 9.34 2.70 13.70
CA GLY A 274 8.29 3.12 12.77
C GLY A 274 6.93 2.57 13.22
N LYS A 275 5.84 3.31 13.06
CA LYS A 275 4.48 2.86 13.37
C LYS A 275 3.75 2.45 12.08
N PRO A 276 2.87 1.44 12.12
CA PRO A 276 2.06 1.06 10.97
C PRO A 276 1.19 2.24 10.49
N LEU A 277 1.10 2.43 9.18
CA LEU A 277 0.46 3.62 8.60
C LEU A 277 -1.02 3.70 8.94
N TYR A 278 -1.80 2.66 8.62
CA TYR A 278 -3.25 2.66 8.80
C TYR A 278 -3.67 2.72 10.26
N SER A 279 -3.02 1.95 11.12
CA SER A 279 -3.29 1.98 12.57
C SER A 279 -3.00 3.37 13.18
N THR A 280 -1.96 4.05 12.67
CA THR A 280 -1.62 5.42 13.12
C THR A 280 -2.65 6.44 12.64
N ILE A 281 -3.10 6.35 11.39
CA ILE A 281 -4.15 7.23 10.84
C ILE A 281 -5.47 7.01 11.59
N LEU A 282 -5.84 5.75 11.83
CA LEU A 282 -7.05 5.42 12.59
C LEU A 282 -7.01 5.99 14.01
N ALA A 283 -5.90 5.79 14.73
CA ALA A 283 -5.74 6.32 16.08
C ALA A 283 -5.86 7.85 16.13
N ARG A 284 -5.30 8.56 15.15
CA ARG A 284 -5.44 10.02 15.02
C ARG A 284 -6.88 10.45 14.76
N THR A 285 -7.59 9.72 13.89
CA THR A 285 -9.00 10.00 13.55
C THR A 285 -9.90 9.81 14.76
N LEU A 286 -9.73 8.72 15.50
CA LEU A 286 -10.49 8.44 16.72
C LEU A 286 -10.24 9.50 17.78
N ALA A 287 -8.98 9.85 18.05
CA ALA A 287 -8.63 10.88 19.03
C ALA A 287 -9.27 12.24 18.68
N LYS A 288 -9.37 12.58 17.38
CA LYS A 288 -10.04 13.81 16.94
C LYS A 288 -11.55 13.74 17.19
N GLN A 289 -12.19 12.62 16.86
CA GLN A 289 -13.62 12.41 17.11
C GLN A 289 -13.96 12.47 18.60
N ASP A 290 -13.15 11.86 19.45
CA ASP A 290 -13.33 11.88 20.90
C ASP A 290 -13.23 13.31 21.44
N ALA A 291 -12.25 14.12 20.96
CA ALA A 291 -12.10 15.51 21.33
C ALA A 291 -13.30 16.39 20.89
N GLU A 292 -13.79 16.18 19.66
CA GLU A 292 -14.97 16.88 19.15
C GLU A 292 -16.24 16.51 19.94
N GLN A 293 -16.37 15.26 20.35
CA GLN A 293 -17.51 14.79 21.14
C GLN A 293 -17.48 15.31 22.56
N ALA A 294 -16.29 15.36 23.19
CA ALA A 294 -16.10 15.98 24.48
C ALA A 294 -16.44 17.48 24.48
N ALA A 295 -16.01 18.21 23.44
CA ALA A 295 -16.33 19.64 23.28
C ALA A 295 -17.84 19.88 23.09
N LYS A 296 -18.53 19.02 22.34
CA LYS A 296 -19.99 19.10 22.19
C LYS A 296 -20.73 18.85 23.50
N ASN A 297 -20.29 17.87 24.29
CA ASN A 297 -20.90 17.55 25.57
C ASN A 297 -20.71 18.67 26.61
N GLN A 298 -19.56 19.37 26.56
CA GLN A 298 -19.31 20.54 27.43
C GLN A 298 -20.18 21.77 27.06
N ASN A 299 -20.55 21.90 25.79
CA ASN A 299 -21.36 22.99 25.29
C ASN A 299 -22.87 22.67 25.24
N ALA A 300 -23.27 21.46 25.63
CA ALA A 300 -24.70 21.13 25.77
C ALA A 300 -25.27 21.92 26.95
N PRO A 301 -26.39 22.65 26.81
CA PRO A 301 -27.01 23.34 27.92
C PRO A 301 -27.37 22.31 29.01
N ALA A 302 -27.05 22.63 30.25
CA ALA A 302 -27.54 21.84 31.36
C ALA A 302 -29.07 21.82 31.27
N ASP A 303 -29.64 20.66 31.00
CA ASP A 303 -31.09 20.50 30.98
C ASP A 303 -31.61 21.00 32.35
N GLU A 304 -32.41 22.08 32.30
CA GLU A 304 -33.24 22.53 33.39
C GLU A 304 -34.29 21.45 33.67
N ASN A 305 -33.90 20.46 34.45
CA ASN A 305 -34.82 19.56 35.12
C ASN A 305 -34.90 19.99 36.58
N THR A 306 -35.74 20.97 36.83
CA THR A 306 -36.41 21.17 38.13
C THR A 306 -37.91 21.05 37.91
#